data_4293b3ce417208a36a90737ca5ba10f1
#
_entry.id   4293b3ce417208a36a90737ca5ba10f1
#
_cell.length_a   1.000
_cell.length_b   1.000
_cell.length_c   1.000
_cell.angle_alpha   90.00
_cell.angle_beta   90.00
_cell.angle_gamma   90.00
#
_symmetry.space_group_name_H-M   'P 1'
#
loop_
_entity.id
_entity.type
_entity.pdbx_description
1 polymer ?
#
loop_
_entity_poly.entity_id
_entity_poly.type
_entity_poly.pdbx_seq_one_letter_code
_entity_poly.pdbx_strand_id
1 'polypeptide(L)'
;MIKVRLEQLSIGVKCPAATQDLELNTKNRNNAIQADYIQYGPLNVDEPGDYWEKIADHWDTTEEAAKKSLCENCVAFDVSPRMKDCMPGDTFDDDGELGYCWMHHFKCHSARTCHTWAKGGPIKNDEESSEWQEKANIEESVKAGVSETNT
;
A
#
# COMPACT_ATOMS: atom_id res chain seq x y z
N MET A 1 -28.58 5.66 -14.90
CA MET A 1 -28.01 5.93 -14.89
C MET A 1 -27.65 5.80 -14.76
N ILE A 2 -27.50 5.57 -14.67
CA ILE A 2 -26.81 5.66 -14.58
C ILE A 2 -26.30 5.54 -14.31
N LYS A 3 -26.07 5.47 -14.06
CA LYS A 3 -25.37 5.60 -13.82
C LYS A 3 -24.99 5.32 -13.37
N VAL A 4 -24.95 5.14 -13.20
CA VAL A 4 -24.34 5.22 -12.90
C VAL A 4 -24.03 4.81 -12.65
N ARG A 5 -24.01 4.58 -12.52
CA ARG A 5 -23.39 4.60 -12.43
C ARG A 5 -22.77 4.54 -12.42
N LEU A 6 -22.56 4.61 -12.30
CA LEU A 6 -21.70 4.90 -12.35
C LEU A 6 -21.30 4.90 -11.98
N GLU A 7 -21.35 4.90 -11.72
CA GLU A 7 -20.79 5.18 -11.34
C GLU A 7 -20.39 4.89 -10.95
N GLN A 8 -20.64 4.57 -10.73
CA GLN A 8 -20.07 4.53 -10.52
C GLN A 8 -19.54 4.30 -10.58
N LEU A 9 -19.68 4.24 -10.65
CA LEU A 9 -18.89 4.30 -10.80
C LEU A 9 -18.37 4.41 -10.73
N SER A 10 -18.37 4.60 -10.78
CA SER A 10 -17.68 4.96 -10.75
C SER A 10 -17.22 5.06 -10.48
N ILE A 11 -17.15 5.01 -10.49
CA ILE A 11 -16.72 5.18 -10.31
C ILE A 11 -16.05 4.79 -10.27
N GLY A 12 -16.51 4.57 -10.58
CA GLY A 12 -15.68 4.20 -10.88
C GLY A 12 -14.56 4.23 -10.55
N VAL A 13 -14.39 5.15 -10.42
CA VAL A 13 -13.43 5.05 -9.70
C VAL A 13 -13.60 4.29 -8.62
N LYS A 14 -12.72 3.55 -8.36
CA LYS A 14 -12.94 2.61 -7.44
C LYS A 14 -12.02 2.72 -6.32
N CYS A 15 -12.53 2.46 -5.15
CA CYS A 15 -11.66 2.31 -4.00
C CYS A 15 -11.18 0.87 -3.97
N PRO A 16 -9.88 0.63 -3.69
CA PRO A 16 -9.43 -0.75 -3.52
C PRO A 16 -10.22 -1.41 -2.40
N ALA A 17 -10.52 -2.70 -2.56
CA ALA A 17 -11.39 -3.40 -1.63
C ALA A 17 -10.94 -3.27 -0.17
N ALA A 18 -9.64 -3.33 0.08
CA ALA A 18 -9.14 -3.27 1.44
C ALA A 18 -9.36 -1.92 2.13
N THR A 19 -9.58 -0.84 1.37
CA THR A 19 -9.88 0.46 1.99
C THR A 19 -11.30 0.49 2.53
N GLN A 20 -12.18 -0.39 2.04
CA GLN A 20 -13.58 -0.42 2.40
C GLN A 20 -13.94 -1.61 3.28
N ASP A 21 -13.13 -2.65 3.27
CA ASP A 21 -13.38 -3.89 3.99
C ASP A 21 -12.33 -4.05 5.08
N LEU A 22 -12.73 -3.80 6.32
CA LEU A 22 -11.82 -3.84 7.45
C LEU A 22 -11.20 -5.22 7.64
N GLU A 23 -11.98 -6.27 7.46
CA GLU A 23 -11.49 -7.64 7.58
C GLU A 23 -10.38 -7.93 6.57
N LEU A 24 -10.63 -7.54 5.33
CA LEU A 24 -9.65 -7.76 4.27
C LEU A 24 -8.38 -6.97 4.53
N ASN A 25 -8.53 -5.71 4.96
CA ASN A 25 -7.38 -4.87 5.29
C ASN A 25 -6.54 -5.50 6.39
N THR A 26 -7.21 -5.99 7.44
CA THR A 26 -6.52 -6.62 8.56
C THR A 26 -5.81 -7.89 8.13
N LYS A 27 -6.46 -8.70 7.30
CA LYS A 27 -5.86 -9.92 6.78
C LYS A 27 -4.59 -9.61 5.97
N ASN A 28 -4.70 -8.64 5.08
CA ASN A 28 -3.56 -8.27 4.23
C ASN A 28 -2.43 -7.66 5.05
N ARG A 29 -2.76 -6.86 6.06
CA ARG A 29 -1.78 -6.28 6.95
C ARG A 29 -1.05 -7.36 7.74
N ASN A 30 -1.80 -8.31 8.28
CA ASN A 30 -1.19 -9.40 9.05
C ASN A 30 -0.27 -10.24 8.17
N ASN A 31 -0.68 -10.48 6.93
CA ASN A 31 0.17 -11.19 5.98
C ASN A 31 1.47 -10.42 5.73
N ALA A 32 1.37 -9.10 5.58
CA ALA A 32 2.55 -8.27 5.33
C ALA A 32 3.51 -8.29 6.53
N ILE A 33 2.96 -8.35 7.74
CA ILE A 33 3.79 -8.42 8.94
C ILE A 33 4.49 -9.78 9.03
N GLN A 34 3.79 -10.86 8.72
CA GLN A 34 4.27 -12.22 8.93
C GLN A 34 5.11 -12.79 7.81
N ALA A 35 4.89 -12.34 6.58
CA ALA A 35 5.60 -12.89 5.43
C ALA A 35 7.07 -12.50 5.48
N ASP A 36 7.96 -13.50 5.37
CA ASP A 36 9.40 -13.27 5.46
C ASP A 36 9.91 -12.27 4.45
N TYR A 37 9.32 -12.27 3.24
CA TYR A 37 9.81 -11.40 2.19
C TYR A 37 9.24 -9.99 2.26
N ILE A 38 8.28 -9.73 3.15
CA ILE A 38 7.68 -8.41 3.30
C ILE A 38 8.12 -7.75 4.61
N GLN A 39 7.88 -8.40 5.73
CA GLN A 39 8.28 -7.91 7.05
C GLN A 39 7.84 -6.45 7.27
N TYR A 40 6.54 -6.18 7.10
CA TYR A 40 6.01 -4.85 7.38
C TYR A 40 6.28 -4.52 8.84
N GLY A 41 6.96 -3.44 9.07
CA GLY A 41 7.54 -3.22 10.39
C GLY A 41 7.46 -1.81 10.87
N PRO A 42 8.28 -1.48 11.84
CA PRO A 42 7.83 -0.78 13.05
C PRO A 42 7.60 0.69 12.83
N LEU A 43 6.70 1.25 13.64
CA LEU A 43 6.42 2.67 13.64
C LEU A 43 7.58 3.45 14.26
N ASN A 44 8.24 2.87 15.24
CA ASN A 44 9.32 3.53 15.94
C ASN A 44 10.68 3.04 15.43
N VAL A 45 11.45 3.92 14.81
CA VAL A 45 12.74 3.55 14.24
C VAL A 45 13.77 3.21 15.31
N ASP A 46 13.50 3.56 16.56
CA ASP A 46 14.48 3.38 17.62
C ASP A 46 14.28 2.13 18.47
N GLU A 47 13.15 1.46 18.33
CA GLU A 47 12.83 0.41 19.28
C GLU A 47 12.51 -0.98 18.76
N PRO A 48 12.79 -1.37 17.56
CA PRO A 48 12.41 -2.70 17.15
C PRO A 48 13.49 -3.75 17.28
N GLY A 49 14.37 -3.59 18.22
CA GLY A 49 15.43 -4.57 18.38
C GLY A 49 16.37 -4.58 17.18
N ASP A 50 16.44 -5.70 16.46
CA ASP A 50 17.35 -5.83 15.34
C ASP A 50 16.67 -5.64 13.98
N TYR A 51 15.46 -5.09 13.97
CA TYR A 51 14.71 -4.95 12.72
C TYR A 51 15.51 -4.19 11.65
N TRP A 52 16.06 -3.04 12.02
CA TRP A 52 16.77 -2.19 11.06
C TRP A 52 18.09 -2.81 10.62
N GLU A 53 18.72 -3.56 11.49
CA GLU A 53 19.92 -4.29 11.13
C GLU A 53 19.62 -5.33 10.06
N LYS A 54 18.55 -6.08 10.25
CA LYS A 54 18.15 -7.13 9.32
C LYS A 54 17.73 -6.58 7.97
N ILE A 55 16.95 -5.48 7.98
CA ILE A 55 16.49 -4.94 6.71
C ILE A 55 17.65 -4.26 5.96
N ALA A 56 18.58 -3.65 6.68
CA ALA A 56 19.78 -3.08 6.06
C ALA A 56 20.61 -4.17 5.39
N ASP A 57 20.74 -5.32 6.04
CA ASP A 57 21.43 -6.46 5.44
C ASP A 57 20.71 -6.95 4.20
N HIS A 58 19.38 -7.02 4.27
CA HIS A 58 18.56 -7.46 3.14
C HIS A 58 18.77 -6.55 1.92
N TRP A 59 18.86 -5.24 2.14
CA TRP A 59 19.02 -4.27 1.06
C TRP A 59 20.49 -4.00 0.74
N ASP A 60 21.42 -4.62 1.47
CA ASP A 60 22.85 -4.41 1.30
C ASP A 60 23.21 -2.93 1.45
N THR A 61 22.77 -2.35 2.56
CA THR A 61 22.99 -0.93 2.84
C THR A 61 23.24 -0.74 4.34
N THR A 62 23.34 0.51 4.77
CA THR A 62 23.54 0.83 6.18
C THR A 62 22.21 0.97 6.91
N GLU A 63 22.23 0.79 8.23
CA GLU A 63 21.02 1.01 9.02
C GLU A 63 20.52 2.44 8.88
N GLU A 64 21.43 3.38 8.80
CA GLU A 64 21.08 4.77 8.66
C GLU A 64 20.30 5.02 7.36
N ALA A 65 20.76 4.45 6.26
CA ALA A 65 20.06 4.56 4.98
C ALA A 65 18.73 3.83 5.02
N ALA A 66 18.69 2.66 5.65
CA ALA A 66 17.45 1.89 5.76
C ALA A 66 16.39 2.66 6.52
N LYS A 67 16.76 3.36 7.58
CA LYS A 67 15.82 4.13 8.40
C LYS A 67 15.20 5.32 7.64
N LYS A 68 15.78 5.69 6.52
CA LYS A 68 15.23 6.74 5.67
C LYS A 68 14.36 6.20 4.56
N SER A 69 14.29 4.87 4.41
CA SER A 69 13.55 4.21 3.34
C SER A 69 12.23 3.71 3.92
N LEU A 70 11.27 4.62 3.99
CA LEU A 70 9.99 4.38 4.66
C LEU A 70 8.85 4.40 3.65
N CYS A 71 7.67 3.96 4.08
CA CYS A 71 6.48 4.01 3.22
C CYS A 71 6.29 5.39 2.64
N GLU A 72 6.58 6.44 3.41
CA GLU A 72 6.36 7.82 2.96
C GLU A 72 7.10 8.16 1.68
N ASN A 73 8.13 7.42 1.30
CA ASN A 73 8.81 7.64 0.03
C ASN A 73 8.86 6.38 -0.83
N CYS A 74 7.98 5.43 -0.54
CA CYS A 74 7.89 4.20 -1.33
C CYS A 74 7.06 4.43 -2.60
N VAL A 75 7.49 3.86 -3.70
CA VAL A 75 6.83 4.02 -5.00
C VAL A 75 5.38 3.55 -4.99
N ALA A 76 5.03 2.62 -4.11
CA ALA A 76 3.69 2.03 -4.05
C ALA A 76 2.78 2.68 -3.00
N PHE A 77 3.25 3.69 -2.28
CA PHE A 77 2.49 4.33 -1.21
C PHE A 77 1.62 5.43 -1.78
N ASP A 78 0.31 5.24 -1.73
CA ASP A 78 -0.65 6.13 -2.37
C ASP A 78 -1.34 7.04 -1.36
N VAL A 79 -1.03 8.33 -1.44
CA VAL A 79 -1.67 9.37 -0.62
C VAL A 79 -2.33 10.42 -1.53
N SER A 80 -2.72 10.00 -2.73
CA SER A 80 -3.42 10.90 -3.66
C SER A 80 -4.78 11.31 -3.07
N PRO A 81 -5.34 12.44 -3.55
CA PRO A 81 -6.66 12.87 -3.05
C PRO A 81 -7.72 11.79 -3.21
N ARG A 82 -7.76 11.11 -4.37
CA ARG A 82 -8.77 10.06 -4.56
C ARG A 82 -8.60 8.91 -3.59
N MET A 83 -7.36 8.57 -3.26
CA MET A 83 -7.12 7.48 -2.32
C MET A 83 -7.49 7.91 -0.91
N LYS A 84 -7.18 9.14 -0.53
CA LYS A 84 -7.58 9.65 0.78
C LYS A 84 -9.08 9.62 0.95
N ASP A 85 -9.82 9.93 -0.12
CA ASP A 85 -11.29 9.86 -0.08
C ASP A 85 -11.79 8.45 0.14
N CYS A 86 -11.02 7.44 -0.23
CA CYS A 86 -11.41 6.05 -0.03
C CYS A 86 -11.23 5.58 1.41
N MET A 87 -10.40 6.28 2.19
CA MET A 87 -10.08 5.83 3.55
C MET A 87 -10.92 6.58 4.56
N PRO A 88 -11.83 5.88 5.27
CA PRO A 88 -12.72 6.56 6.20
C PRO A 88 -11.97 7.07 7.41
N GLY A 89 -12.45 8.19 7.94
CA GLY A 89 -11.92 8.77 9.16
C GLY A 89 -10.68 9.61 8.93
N ASP A 90 -10.02 9.92 10.04
CA ASP A 90 -8.83 10.74 10.02
C ASP A 90 -7.62 9.88 9.64
N THR A 91 -6.93 10.27 8.57
CA THR A 91 -5.77 9.51 8.10
C THR A 91 -4.46 10.05 8.63
N PHE A 92 -4.48 11.16 9.36
CA PHE A 92 -3.25 11.75 9.91
C PHE A 92 -3.15 11.49 11.42
N ASP A 93 -1.94 11.32 11.92
CA ASP A 93 -1.68 11.23 13.35
C ASP A 93 -0.36 11.93 13.66
N ASP A 94 0.09 11.86 14.93
CA ASP A 94 1.31 12.56 15.34
C ASP A 94 2.56 12.04 14.65
N ASP A 95 2.54 10.81 14.18
CA ASP A 95 3.72 10.17 13.57
C ASP A 95 3.72 10.23 12.04
N GLY A 96 2.60 10.60 11.42
CA GLY A 96 2.53 10.65 9.97
C GLY A 96 1.11 10.47 9.46
N GLU A 97 0.95 9.63 8.45
CA GLU A 97 -0.35 9.47 7.80
C GLU A 97 -0.52 8.07 7.24
N LEU A 98 -1.78 7.69 7.06
CA LEU A 98 -2.11 6.46 6.37
C LEU A 98 -2.17 6.70 4.87
N GLY A 99 -1.72 5.73 4.12
CA GLY A 99 -1.86 5.67 2.69
C GLY A 99 -2.16 4.24 2.29
N TYR A 100 -2.28 3.99 1.00
CA TYR A 100 -2.58 2.66 0.52
C TYR A 100 -1.35 2.05 -0.16
N CYS A 101 -1.03 0.80 0.18
CA CYS A 101 0.09 0.09 -0.42
C CYS A 101 -0.41 -0.77 -1.59
N TRP A 102 -0.02 -0.41 -2.81
CA TRP A 102 -0.42 -1.15 -4.00
C TRP A 102 0.29 -2.49 -4.15
N MET A 103 1.41 -2.67 -3.45
CA MET A 103 2.13 -3.94 -3.50
C MET A 103 1.46 -5.01 -2.66
N HIS A 104 0.98 -4.64 -1.48
CA HIS A 104 0.46 -5.61 -0.53
C HIS A 104 -1.00 -5.40 -0.19
N HIS A 105 -1.63 -4.40 -0.79
CA HIS A 105 -3.08 -4.18 -0.81
C HIS A 105 -3.66 -3.99 0.59
N PHE A 106 -3.08 -3.07 1.34
CA PHE A 106 -3.62 -2.70 2.64
C PHE A 106 -3.25 -1.24 2.95
N LYS A 107 -3.94 -0.69 3.97
CA LYS A 107 -3.64 0.66 4.41
C LYS A 107 -2.40 0.62 5.29
N CYS A 108 -1.34 1.28 4.87
CA CYS A 108 -0.07 1.27 5.60
C CYS A 108 0.26 2.67 6.09
N HIS A 109 1.20 2.75 7.02
CA HIS A 109 1.55 4.01 7.67
C HIS A 109 2.85 4.55 7.12
N SER A 110 2.90 5.88 6.93
CA SER A 110 4.04 6.56 6.32
C SER A 110 5.35 6.34 7.05
N ALA A 111 5.30 6.13 8.35
CA ALA A 111 6.51 5.99 9.17
C ALA A 111 7.00 4.55 9.27
N ARG A 112 6.34 3.60 8.61
CA ARG A 112 6.75 2.20 8.61
C ARG A 112 7.47 1.86 7.31
N THR A 113 7.94 0.62 7.20
CA THR A 113 8.59 0.15 5.98
C THR A 113 8.39 -1.35 5.84
N CYS A 114 8.92 -1.92 4.78
CA CYS A 114 8.94 -3.36 4.59
C CYS A 114 10.09 -3.71 3.66
N HIS A 115 10.42 -5.01 3.58
CA HIS A 115 11.55 -5.46 2.76
C HIS A 115 11.36 -5.20 1.27
N THR A 116 10.12 -5.02 0.81
CA THR A 116 9.86 -4.75 -0.61
C THR A 116 9.82 -3.26 -0.95
N TRP A 117 10.17 -2.40 -0.01
CA TRP A 117 10.23 -0.95 -0.25
C TRP A 117 10.99 -0.65 -1.54
N ALA A 118 10.48 0.28 -2.32
CA ALA A 118 11.15 0.71 -3.54
C ALA A 118 11.07 2.23 -3.65
N LYS A 119 12.17 2.81 -4.06
CA LYS A 119 12.31 4.25 -4.19
C LYS A 119 11.40 4.80 -5.29
N GLY A 120 10.93 6.02 -5.12
CA GLY A 120 10.20 6.70 -6.18
C GLY A 120 8.85 7.27 -5.81
N GLY A 121 8.43 7.12 -4.57
CA GLY A 121 7.15 7.63 -4.13
C GLY A 121 7.25 8.85 -3.26
N PRO A 122 6.15 9.23 -2.66
CA PRO A 122 4.87 8.54 -2.72
C PRO A 122 4.05 8.94 -3.96
N ILE A 123 2.90 8.29 -4.13
CA ILE A 123 1.95 8.64 -5.19
C ILE A 123 1.08 9.77 -4.65
N LYS A 124 1.14 10.94 -5.29
CA LYS A 124 0.46 12.14 -4.79
C LYS A 124 -0.63 12.67 -5.72
N ASN A 125 -0.75 12.14 -6.93
CA ASN A 125 -1.77 12.64 -7.84
C ASN A 125 -2.68 11.52 -8.31
N ASP A 126 -3.90 11.90 -8.69
CA ASP A 126 -4.94 10.94 -9.05
C ASP A 126 -4.64 10.17 -10.31
N GLU A 127 -3.94 10.79 -11.24
CA GLU A 127 -3.60 10.13 -12.50
C GLU A 127 -2.68 8.94 -12.25
N GLU A 128 -1.63 9.15 -11.49
CA GLU A 128 -0.69 8.09 -11.15
C GLU A 128 -1.37 7.01 -10.33
N SER A 129 -2.22 7.42 -9.38
CA SER A 129 -2.99 6.48 -8.57
C SER A 129 -3.87 5.58 -9.43
N SER A 130 -4.55 6.18 -10.42
CA SER A 130 -5.41 5.43 -11.33
C SER A 130 -4.63 4.43 -12.17
N GLU A 131 -3.42 4.79 -12.57
CA GLU A 131 -2.56 3.90 -13.34
C GLU A 131 -2.17 2.67 -12.50
N TRP A 132 -1.85 2.90 -11.24
CA TRP A 132 -1.54 1.79 -10.35
C TRP A 132 -2.73 0.87 -10.16
N GLN A 133 -3.92 1.44 -10.02
CA GLN A 133 -5.12 0.63 -9.82
C GLN A 133 -5.45 -0.20 -11.06
N GLU A 134 -5.30 0.40 -12.23
CA GLU A 134 -5.55 -0.34 -13.47
C GLU A 134 -4.61 -1.54 -13.57
N LYS A 135 -3.33 -1.33 -13.28
CA LYS A 135 -2.35 -2.37 -13.31
C LYS A 135 -2.66 -3.48 -12.30
N ALA A 136 -3.05 -3.09 -11.10
CA ALA A 136 -3.41 -4.05 -10.06
C ALA A 136 -4.63 -4.87 -10.46
N ASN A 137 -5.62 -4.25 -11.09
CA ASN A 137 -6.80 -4.95 -11.57
C ASN A 137 -6.45 -5.99 -12.63
N ILE A 138 -5.53 -5.66 -13.51
CA ILE A 138 -5.07 -6.61 -14.53
C ILE A 138 -4.39 -7.80 -13.88
N GLU A 139 -3.52 -7.55 -12.91
CA GLU A 139 -2.82 -8.63 -12.21
C GLU A 139 -3.78 -9.54 -11.47
N GLU A 140 -4.79 -8.97 -10.84
CA GLU A 140 -5.80 -9.75 -10.14
C GLU A 140 -6.61 -10.62 -11.08
N SER A 141 -6.95 -10.09 -12.25
CA SER A 141 -7.66 -10.86 -13.27
C SER A 141 -6.86 -12.06 -13.71
N VAL A 142 -5.59 -11.88 -13.96
CA VAL A 142 -4.72 -12.96 -14.37
C VAL A 142 -4.62 -14.03 -13.29
N LYS A 143 -4.49 -13.61 -12.04
CA LYS A 143 -4.43 -14.54 -10.93
C LYS A 143 -5.70 -15.34 -10.74
N ALA A 144 -6.83 -14.72 -10.97
CA ALA A 144 -8.12 -15.36 -10.79
C ALA A 144 -8.37 -16.40 -11.89
N GLY A 145 -7.56 -16.40 -12.86
CA GLY A 145 -7.73 -17.33 -13.88
C GLY A 145 -8.25 -16.68 -15.07
N VAL A 146 -8.18 -16.65 -14.72
CA VAL A 146 -8.67 -16.35 -15.40
C VAL A 146 -9.26 -16.73 -16.22
N SER A 147 -9.34 -17.12 -15.83
CA SER A 147 -9.90 -17.51 -16.32
C SER A 147 -10.68 -17.18 -16.89
N GLU A 148 -10.79 -16.78 -16.68
CA GLU A 148 -11.60 -16.36 -17.26
C GLU A 148 -11.36 -16.28 -18.36
N THR A 149 -10.65 -16.38 -18.40
CA THR A 149 -10.43 -16.20 -19.36
C THR A 149 -10.54 -16.96 -20.20
N ASN A 150 -10.42 -17.58 -19.99
CA ASN A 150 -10.70 -18.12 -20.80
C ASN A 150 -11.60 -18.38 -21.17
N THR A 151 -11.79 -18.07 -20.74
CA THR A 151 -12.72 -18.04 -21.14
C THR A 151 -13.21 -17.84 -21.86
#